data_019d209b4abdbd7e94a75dce03e167af
#
_entry.id   019d209b4abdbd7e94a75dce03e167af
#
_cell.length_a   1.000
_cell.length_b   1.000
_cell.length_c   1.000
_cell.angle_alpha   90.00
_cell.angle_beta   90.00
_cell.angle_gamma   90.00
#
_symmetry.space_group_name_H-M   'P 1'
#
loop_
_entity.id
_entity.type
_entity.pdbx_description
1 polymer ?
#
loop_
_entity_poly.entity_id
_entity_poly.type
_entity_poly.pdbx_seq_one_letter_code
_entity_poly.pdbx_strand_id
1 'polypeptide(L)'
;ITTALLLCAIGCDNKDYSNASPFDNVVYLDAAKLKDVSNFTFNRTIETGQKEISALLARPAGEDINVGIKVDASLVNTYNARLGANYTMLDAKHYKLSAGQTVIPQGEVSSKPVTIDFSGLTDLEIDAGYLLPITIDQVSGGMGTLGGSKTICYVVRRSSAITTAVSLKNNFFEVPGFDKGSSTADVVNNMK
;
A
#
# COMPACT_ATOMS: atom_id res chain seq x y z
N ILE A 1 66.78 11.62 -35.36
CA ILE A 1 65.32 11.93 -35.34
C ILE A 1 64.72 10.99 -34.30
N THR A 2 64.46 11.48 -33.06
CA THR A 2 63.92 10.68 -31.98
C THR A 2 62.45 11.07 -31.83
N THR A 3 61.56 10.17 -32.17
CA THR A 3 60.12 10.37 -32.06
C THR A 3 59.71 10.04 -30.62
N ALA A 4 59.31 11.04 -29.84
CA ALA A 4 58.73 10.86 -28.52
C ALA A 4 57.28 10.47 -28.65
N LEU A 5 56.93 9.26 -28.17
CA LEU A 5 55.55 8.75 -28.09
C LEU A 5 54.93 9.31 -26.80
N LEU A 6 54.01 10.28 -26.98
CA LEU A 6 53.25 10.86 -25.88
C LEU A 6 52.07 9.91 -25.54
N LEU A 7 52.18 9.11 -24.49
CA LEU A 7 51.05 8.35 -23.93
C LEU A 7 50.12 9.31 -23.19
N CYS A 8 48.99 9.62 -23.77
CA CYS A 8 47.88 10.21 -23.03
C CYS A 8 47.25 9.15 -22.13
N ALA A 9 47.59 9.18 -20.85
CA ALA A 9 46.82 8.48 -19.84
C ALA A 9 45.46 9.18 -19.71
N ILE A 10 44.44 8.65 -20.38
CA ILE A 10 43.05 9.00 -20.11
C ILE A 10 42.74 8.36 -18.74
N GLY A 11 42.88 9.15 -17.68
CA GLY A 11 42.37 8.78 -16.36
C GLY A 11 40.88 8.59 -16.48
N CYS A 12 40.39 7.34 -16.44
CA CYS A 12 39.02 7.07 -16.09
C CYS A 12 38.79 7.67 -14.71
N ASP A 13 38.03 8.75 -14.66
CA ASP A 13 37.52 9.31 -13.42
C ASP A 13 36.60 8.23 -12.82
N ASN A 14 37.18 7.44 -11.93
CA ASN A 14 36.46 6.39 -11.21
C ASN A 14 35.52 7.10 -10.24
N LYS A 15 34.41 7.61 -10.74
CA LYS A 15 33.31 8.04 -9.88
C LYS A 15 32.91 6.82 -9.08
N ASP A 16 33.25 6.85 -7.81
CA ASP A 16 32.90 5.82 -6.86
C ASP A 16 31.37 5.86 -6.65
N TYR A 17 30.65 5.14 -7.49
CA TYR A 17 29.19 4.97 -7.36
C TYR A 17 28.81 3.98 -6.24
N SER A 18 29.81 3.44 -5.52
CA SER A 18 29.57 2.42 -4.48
C SER A 18 28.77 2.95 -3.28
N ASN A 19 28.69 4.27 -3.12
CA ASN A 19 28.01 4.90 -1.98
C ASN A 19 26.78 5.76 -2.34
N ALA A 20 26.45 5.96 -3.60
CA ALA A 20 25.30 6.74 -4.01
C ALA A 20 24.16 5.82 -4.44
N SER A 21 23.25 5.51 -3.52
CA SER A 21 21.98 4.87 -3.87
C SER A 21 20.97 5.92 -4.36
N PRO A 22 20.22 5.69 -5.44
CA PRO A 22 19.15 6.59 -5.86
C PRO A 22 18.02 6.71 -4.82
N PHE A 23 18.06 5.86 -3.78
CA PHE A 23 17.13 5.87 -2.65
C PHE A 23 17.69 6.56 -1.40
N ASP A 24 18.93 7.09 -1.48
CA ASP A 24 19.51 7.87 -0.38
C ASP A 24 18.76 9.19 -0.26
N ASN A 25 18.49 9.60 0.98
CA ASN A 25 17.77 10.83 1.31
C ASN A 25 16.33 10.94 0.77
N VAL A 26 15.65 9.82 0.52
CA VAL A 26 14.24 9.81 0.15
C VAL A 26 13.42 8.97 1.10
N VAL A 27 12.26 9.50 1.47
CA VAL A 27 11.25 8.82 2.29
C VAL A 27 10.17 8.24 1.38
N TYR A 28 9.67 7.06 1.71
CA TYR A 28 8.59 6.41 1.01
C TYR A 28 7.66 5.66 1.99
N LEU A 29 6.45 5.30 1.53
CA LEU A 29 5.51 4.50 2.31
C LEU A 29 5.77 3.01 2.09
N ASP A 30 5.80 2.23 3.17
CA ASP A 30 5.92 0.76 3.13
C ASP A 30 4.82 0.11 2.29
N ALA A 31 3.57 0.58 2.47
CA ALA A 31 2.41 0.11 1.73
C ALA A 31 2.48 0.38 0.21
N ALA A 32 3.28 1.38 -0.20
CA ALA A 32 3.47 1.77 -1.61
C ALA A 32 4.77 1.23 -2.22
N LYS A 33 5.55 0.43 -1.50
CA LYS A 33 6.87 -0.05 -1.91
C LYS A 33 6.86 -0.82 -3.23
N LEU A 34 5.87 -1.68 -3.43
CA LEU A 34 5.75 -2.52 -4.63
C LEU A 34 4.63 -2.06 -5.56
N LYS A 35 3.55 -1.56 -4.99
CA LYS A 35 2.37 -1.07 -5.70
C LYS A 35 1.78 0.09 -4.93
N ASP A 36 1.49 1.16 -5.63
CA ASP A 36 0.85 2.34 -5.06
C ASP A 36 -0.70 2.26 -5.06
N VAL A 37 -1.24 1.11 -5.41
CA VAL A 37 -2.68 0.78 -5.31
C VAL A 37 -2.87 -0.51 -4.53
N SER A 38 -3.73 -0.48 -3.54
CA SER A 38 -4.09 -1.64 -2.71
C SER A 38 -5.60 -1.81 -2.66
N ASN A 39 -6.09 -3.00 -3.01
CA ASN A 39 -7.51 -3.31 -2.88
C ASN A 39 -7.84 -3.64 -1.42
N PHE A 40 -8.87 -3.00 -0.90
CA PHE A 40 -9.50 -3.31 0.37
C PHE A 40 -10.94 -3.71 0.13
N THR A 41 -11.11 -4.98 -0.27
CA THR A 41 -12.44 -5.58 -0.48
C THR A 41 -12.84 -6.33 0.78
N PHE A 42 -14.05 -6.11 1.25
CA PHE A 42 -14.58 -6.71 2.46
C PHE A 42 -16.00 -7.23 2.23
N ASN A 43 -16.42 -8.16 3.09
CA ASN A 43 -17.75 -8.75 3.05
C ASN A 43 -18.80 -7.70 3.45
N ARG A 44 -19.98 -7.78 2.85
CA ARG A 44 -21.11 -6.86 3.05
C ARG A 44 -21.55 -6.65 4.50
N THR A 45 -21.18 -7.56 5.41
CA THR A 45 -21.53 -7.49 6.85
C THR A 45 -20.44 -6.89 7.72
N ILE A 46 -19.27 -6.58 7.14
CA ILE A 46 -18.16 -5.99 7.88
C ILE A 46 -18.42 -4.50 8.08
N GLU A 47 -18.45 -4.10 9.34
CA GLU A 47 -18.72 -2.72 9.77
C GLU A 47 -17.45 -1.87 9.85
N THR A 48 -16.35 -2.48 10.27
CA THR A 48 -15.08 -1.79 10.52
C THR A 48 -13.91 -2.54 9.90
N GLY A 49 -12.83 -1.83 9.68
CA GLY A 49 -11.58 -2.41 9.21
C GLY A 49 -10.39 -1.54 9.58
N GLN A 50 -9.19 -2.05 9.39
CA GLN A 50 -7.98 -1.32 9.74
C GLN A 50 -6.87 -1.59 8.72
N LYS A 51 -6.06 -0.58 8.45
CA LYS A 51 -4.80 -0.66 7.72
C LYS A 51 -3.74 0.14 8.44
N GLU A 52 -2.50 -0.21 8.23
CA GLU A 52 -1.36 0.51 8.76
C GLU A 52 -0.44 0.95 7.63
N ILE A 53 0.21 2.09 7.80
CA ILE A 53 1.22 2.62 6.90
C ILE A 53 2.39 3.16 7.73
N SER A 54 3.61 2.88 7.31
CA SER A 54 4.83 3.41 7.91
C SER A 54 5.64 4.16 6.86
N ALA A 55 6.35 5.20 7.31
CA ALA A 55 7.35 5.85 6.49
C ALA A 55 8.67 5.11 6.62
N LEU A 56 9.36 4.90 5.50
CA LEU A 56 10.61 4.15 5.44
C LEU A 56 11.73 4.98 4.79
N LEU A 57 12.96 4.64 5.18
CA LEU A 57 14.21 5.05 4.57
C LEU A 57 14.98 3.82 4.07
N ALA A 58 15.86 4.02 3.10
CA ALA A 58 16.78 2.97 2.64
C ALA A 58 17.96 2.74 3.60
N ARG A 59 18.30 3.74 4.42
CA ARG A 59 19.38 3.70 5.42
C ARG A 59 18.91 4.31 6.73
N PRO A 60 19.59 4.00 7.86
CA PRO A 60 19.26 4.60 9.15
C PRO A 60 19.30 6.13 9.10
N ALA A 61 18.31 6.76 9.74
CA ALA A 61 18.21 8.21 9.82
C ALA A 61 19.39 8.81 10.59
N GLY A 62 19.97 9.89 10.06
CA GLY A 62 21.04 10.62 10.77
C GLY A 62 20.52 11.48 11.93
N GLU A 63 19.24 11.83 11.90
CA GLU A 63 18.49 12.60 12.88
C GLU A 63 17.04 12.17 12.87
N ASP A 64 16.22 12.69 13.78
CA ASP A 64 14.77 12.45 13.77
C ASP A 64 14.11 13.08 12.53
N ILE A 65 13.46 12.28 11.71
CA ILE A 65 12.79 12.72 10.47
C ILE A 65 11.29 12.76 10.70
N ASN A 66 10.73 13.98 10.70
CA ASN A 66 9.28 14.18 10.76
C ASN A 66 8.67 13.98 9.37
N VAL A 67 7.63 13.16 9.28
CA VAL A 67 6.93 12.82 8.05
C VAL A 67 5.46 13.14 8.20
N GLY A 68 4.99 14.15 7.47
CA GLY A 68 3.58 14.52 7.37
C GLY A 68 2.86 13.56 6.42
N ILE A 69 1.69 13.12 6.82
CA ILE A 69 0.83 12.20 6.06
C ILE A 69 -0.56 12.81 5.95
N LYS A 70 -1.11 12.82 4.75
CA LYS A 70 -2.46 13.33 4.50
C LYS A 70 -3.23 12.47 3.51
N VAL A 71 -4.54 12.59 3.55
CA VAL A 71 -5.42 12.16 2.47
C VAL A 71 -5.45 13.25 1.40
N ASP A 72 -5.28 12.88 0.13
CA ASP A 72 -5.25 13.81 -0.99
C ASP A 72 -6.31 13.49 -2.03
N ALA A 73 -7.47 14.10 -1.89
CA ALA A 73 -8.61 13.91 -2.81
C ALA A 73 -8.30 14.37 -4.25
N SER A 74 -7.34 15.26 -4.46
CA SER A 74 -6.97 15.73 -5.81
C SER A 74 -6.43 14.63 -6.70
N LEU A 75 -5.92 13.54 -6.10
CA LEU A 75 -5.36 12.39 -6.81
C LEU A 75 -6.42 11.43 -7.36
N VAL A 76 -7.69 11.57 -6.96
CA VAL A 76 -8.77 10.65 -7.37
C VAL A 76 -8.89 10.56 -8.90
N ASN A 77 -8.89 11.68 -9.58
CA ASN A 77 -8.99 11.69 -11.05
C ASN A 77 -7.78 11.04 -11.72
N THR A 78 -6.57 11.25 -11.18
CA THR A 78 -5.34 10.63 -11.67
C THR A 78 -5.38 9.10 -11.53
N TYR A 79 -5.83 8.61 -10.37
CA TYR A 79 -5.98 7.17 -10.15
C TYR A 79 -7.08 6.56 -11.00
N ASN A 80 -8.24 7.23 -11.16
CA ASN A 80 -9.31 6.78 -12.04
C ASN A 80 -8.85 6.64 -13.50
N ALA A 81 -8.16 7.64 -14.03
CA ALA A 81 -7.63 7.59 -15.40
C ALA A 81 -6.66 6.42 -15.58
N ARG A 82 -5.78 6.18 -14.60
CA ARG A 82 -4.80 5.09 -14.64
C ARG A 82 -5.43 3.71 -14.48
N LEU A 83 -6.49 3.59 -13.68
CA LEU A 83 -7.20 2.33 -13.42
C LEU A 83 -8.27 2.02 -14.47
N GLY A 84 -8.57 2.96 -15.39
CA GLY A 84 -9.70 2.83 -16.31
C GLY A 84 -11.05 2.73 -15.57
N ALA A 85 -11.19 3.43 -14.45
CA ALA A 85 -12.32 3.34 -13.54
C ALA A 85 -12.96 4.71 -13.33
N ASN A 86 -14.12 4.71 -12.66
CA ASN A 86 -14.83 5.92 -12.28
C ASN A 86 -15.26 5.84 -10.80
N TYR A 87 -14.29 5.61 -9.92
CA TYR A 87 -14.51 5.53 -8.49
C TYR A 87 -14.67 6.92 -7.88
N THR A 88 -15.47 7.04 -6.84
CA THR A 88 -15.60 8.27 -6.07
C THR A 88 -14.61 8.30 -4.90
N MET A 89 -14.33 9.50 -4.38
CA MET A 89 -13.58 9.63 -3.14
C MET A 89 -14.35 8.98 -1.99
N LEU A 90 -13.65 8.21 -1.13
CA LEU A 90 -14.26 7.71 0.10
C LEU A 90 -14.60 8.89 1.01
N ASP A 91 -15.85 8.96 1.48
CA ASP A 91 -16.30 10.01 2.38
C ASP A 91 -15.54 9.98 3.71
N ALA A 92 -15.21 11.16 4.25
CA ALA A 92 -14.42 11.30 5.49
C ALA A 92 -15.06 10.63 6.72
N LYS A 93 -16.36 10.41 6.73
CA LYS A 93 -17.06 9.69 7.80
C LYS A 93 -16.68 8.19 7.87
N HIS A 94 -16.12 7.63 6.79
CA HIS A 94 -15.78 6.21 6.68
C HIS A 94 -14.32 5.88 7.00
N TYR A 95 -13.50 6.88 7.31
CA TYR A 95 -12.11 6.63 7.70
C TYR A 95 -11.60 7.65 8.72
N LYS A 96 -10.59 7.25 9.48
CA LYS A 96 -9.85 8.12 10.38
C LYS A 96 -8.38 7.70 10.41
N LEU A 97 -7.47 8.64 10.23
CA LEU A 97 -6.07 8.43 10.49
C LEU A 97 -5.78 8.64 11.98
N SER A 98 -5.00 7.76 12.60
CA SER A 98 -4.58 7.89 14.00
C SER A 98 -3.72 9.13 14.24
N ALA A 99 -2.96 9.56 13.21
CA ALA A 99 -2.15 10.78 13.23
C ALA A 99 -1.96 11.32 11.81
N GLY A 100 -1.79 12.65 11.69
CA GLY A 100 -1.39 13.33 10.45
C GLY A 100 0.14 13.44 10.28
N GLN A 101 0.91 12.89 11.23
CA GLN A 101 2.36 12.94 11.25
C GLN A 101 2.93 11.74 11.99
N THR A 102 4.09 11.27 11.54
CA THR A 102 4.90 10.25 12.23
C THR A 102 6.38 10.66 12.20
N VAL A 103 7.21 9.97 12.97
CA VAL A 103 8.65 10.24 13.06
C VAL A 103 9.42 8.97 12.79
N ILE A 104 10.45 9.06 11.95
CA ILE A 104 11.50 8.04 11.85
C ILE A 104 12.61 8.48 12.82
N PRO A 105 12.82 7.75 13.92
CA PRO A 105 13.82 8.13 14.91
C PRO A 105 15.25 8.06 14.36
N GLN A 106 16.14 8.85 14.91
CA GLN A 106 17.57 8.73 14.62
C GLN A 106 18.07 7.30 14.81
N GLY A 107 18.82 6.81 13.85
CA GLY A 107 19.35 5.44 13.84
C GLY A 107 18.39 4.39 13.30
N GLU A 108 17.11 4.72 13.10
CA GLU A 108 16.09 3.82 12.56
C GLU A 108 15.87 4.01 11.07
N VAL A 109 15.27 3.02 10.42
CA VAL A 109 14.87 3.03 9.00
C VAL A 109 13.37 3.14 8.82
N SER A 110 12.59 3.11 9.89
CA SER A 110 11.13 3.07 9.86
C SER A 110 10.52 3.94 10.94
N SER A 111 9.41 4.58 10.61
CA SER A 111 8.57 5.24 11.60
C SER A 111 7.68 4.24 12.35
N LYS A 112 7.06 4.72 13.45
CA LYS A 112 5.88 4.05 13.99
C LYS A 112 4.76 4.08 12.95
N PRO A 113 3.90 3.03 12.87
CA PRO A 113 2.80 3.01 11.92
C PRO A 113 1.74 4.08 12.26
N VAL A 114 1.21 4.68 11.20
CA VAL A 114 -0.04 5.44 11.26
C VAL A 114 -1.17 4.49 10.87
N THR A 115 -2.13 4.35 11.75
CA THR A 115 -3.29 3.49 11.54
C THR A 115 -4.37 4.24 10.77
N ILE A 116 -5.01 3.56 9.85
CA ILE A 116 -6.19 3.99 9.12
C ILE A 116 -7.34 3.12 9.62
N ASP A 117 -8.20 3.70 10.45
CA ASP A 117 -9.42 3.05 10.92
C ASP A 117 -10.55 3.30 9.94
N PHE A 118 -11.21 2.26 9.47
CA PHE A 118 -12.39 2.33 8.65
C PHE A 118 -13.63 2.01 9.49
N SER A 119 -14.72 2.75 9.28
CA SER A 119 -15.99 2.58 10.00
C SER A 119 -17.19 2.87 9.11
N GLY A 120 -18.38 2.40 9.52
CA GLY A 120 -19.61 2.56 8.74
C GLY A 120 -19.52 1.92 7.36
N LEU A 121 -18.71 0.86 7.21
CA LEU A 121 -18.46 0.21 5.92
C LEU A 121 -19.74 -0.44 5.35
N THR A 122 -20.71 -0.76 6.20
CA THR A 122 -22.01 -1.29 5.81
C THR A 122 -22.90 -0.26 5.11
N ASP A 123 -22.58 1.04 5.21
CA ASP A 123 -23.31 2.12 4.53
C ASP A 123 -22.87 2.28 3.05
N LEU A 124 -21.71 1.72 2.69
CA LEU A 124 -21.20 1.79 1.32
C LEU A 124 -22.08 0.97 0.38
N GLU A 125 -22.27 1.45 -0.84
CA GLU A 125 -22.98 0.70 -1.86
C GLU A 125 -22.25 -0.61 -2.20
N ILE A 126 -23.03 -1.67 -2.37
CA ILE A 126 -22.50 -2.99 -2.73
C ILE A 126 -21.87 -2.91 -4.13
N ASP A 127 -20.68 -3.48 -4.26
CA ASP A 127 -19.86 -3.55 -5.47
C ASP A 127 -19.42 -2.20 -6.04
N ALA A 128 -19.82 -1.07 -5.43
CA ALA A 128 -19.23 0.23 -5.75
C ALA A 128 -17.76 0.31 -5.28
N GLY A 129 -16.96 1.10 -5.99
CA GLY A 129 -15.55 1.35 -5.65
C GLY A 129 -15.34 2.77 -5.15
N TYR A 130 -14.55 2.90 -4.10
CA TYR A 130 -14.18 4.19 -3.51
C TYR A 130 -12.67 4.29 -3.40
N LEU A 131 -12.10 5.46 -3.66
CA LEU A 131 -10.66 5.71 -3.55
C LEU A 131 -10.33 6.46 -2.28
N LEU A 132 -9.27 6.02 -1.60
CA LEU A 132 -8.65 6.71 -0.48
C LEU A 132 -7.16 6.87 -0.75
N PRO A 133 -6.73 7.95 -1.45
CA PRO A 133 -5.33 8.25 -1.67
C PRO A 133 -4.71 8.86 -0.42
N ILE A 134 -3.63 8.26 0.10
CA ILE A 134 -2.87 8.75 1.24
C ILE A 134 -1.45 9.03 0.78
N THR A 135 -0.94 10.21 1.04
CA THR A 135 0.36 10.66 0.53
C THR A 135 1.23 11.26 1.64
N ILE A 136 2.53 11.17 1.45
CA ILE A 136 3.49 11.98 2.20
C ILE A 136 3.33 13.42 1.75
N ASP A 137 3.05 14.32 2.70
CA ASP A 137 2.87 15.75 2.46
C ASP A 137 4.17 16.54 2.65
N GLN A 138 4.85 16.31 3.76
CA GLN A 138 6.06 17.00 4.15
C GLN A 138 7.06 16.05 4.77
N VAL A 139 8.35 16.34 4.60
CA VAL A 139 9.45 15.60 5.23
C VAL A 139 10.48 16.61 5.73
N SER A 140 10.94 16.45 6.99
CA SER A 140 12.01 17.28 7.56
C SER A 140 13.41 16.83 7.11
N GLY A 141 14.44 17.57 7.57
CA GLY A 141 15.84 17.17 7.36
C GLY A 141 16.33 17.29 5.91
N GLY A 142 15.69 18.14 5.08
CA GLY A 142 16.08 18.31 3.67
C GLY A 142 15.90 17.05 2.81
N MET A 143 15.16 16.06 3.31
CA MET A 143 14.91 14.80 2.59
C MET A 143 13.81 14.98 1.53
N GLY A 144 13.96 14.26 0.43
CA GLY A 144 12.96 14.14 -0.61
C GLY A 144 11.97 13.01 -0.38
N THR A 145 11.06 12.82 -1.33
CA THR A 145 10.16 11.67 -1.38
C THR A 145 10.39 10.85 -2.64
N LEU A 146 10.27 9.53 -2.56
CA LEU A 146 10.35 8.65 -3.72
C LEU A 146 9.01 8.74 -4.49
N GLY A 147 9.02 9.39 -5.65
CA GLY A 147 7.82 9.80 -6.39
C GLY A 147 6.78 8.71 -6.61
N GLY A 148 7.21 7.48 -7.00
CA GLY A 148 6.32 6.34 -7.21
C GLY A 148 5.80 5.68 -5.93
N SER A 149 6.43 5.93 -4.79
CA SER A 149 6.12 5.27 -3.52
C SER A 149 5.78 6.24 -2.38
N LYS A 150 5.57 7.51 -2.69
CA LYS A 150 5.11 8.51 -1.71
C LYS A 150 3.62 8.45 -1.42
N THR A 151 2.85 7.76 -2.24
CA THR A 151 1.39 7.69 -2.16
C THR A 151 0.93 6.24 -2.24
N ILE A 152 0.02 5.86 -1.37
CA ILE A 152 -0.78 4.63 -1.47
C ILE A 152 -2.24 4.99 -1.70
N CYS A 153 -2.88 4.40 -2.70
CA CYS A 153 -4.30 4.55 -2.95
C CYS A 153 -5.04 3.24 -2.59
N TYR A 154 -5.89 3.28 -1.59
CA TYR A 154 -6.77 2.16 -1.28
C TYR A 154 -8.01 2.22 -2.16
N VAL A 155 -8.31 1.11 -2.85
CA VAL A 155 -9.60 0.87 -3.51
C VAL A 155 -10.48 0.14 -2.53
N VAL A 156 -11.37 0.88 -1.87
CA VAL A 156 -12.29 0.35 -0.85
C VAL A 156 -13.56 -0.13 -1.54
N ARG A 157 -13.93 -1.41 -1.33
CA ARG A 157 -15.10 -2.01 -1.96
C ARG A 157 -15.84 -2.94 -1.02
N ARG A 158 -17.16 -2.72 -0.90
CA ARG A 158 -18.07 -3.64 -0.23
C ARG A 158 -18.53 -4.69 -1.22
N SER A 159 -18.19 -5.95 -0.99
CA SER A 159 -18.53 -7.05 -1.89
C SER A 159 -19.93 -7.63 -1.60
N SER A 160 -20.68 -7.94 -2.67
CA SER A 160 -21.91 -8.75 -2.58
C SER A 160 -21.62 -10.18 -2.15
N ALA A 161 -20.41 -10.69 -2.42
CA ALA A 161 -20.02 -12.04 -2.07
C ALA A 161 -20.06 -12.25 -0.55
N ILE A 162 -20.79 -13.24 -0.11
CA ILE A 162 -20.71 -13.76 1.25
C ILE A 162 -19.54 -14.76 1.24
N THR A 163 -18.34 -14.29 1.42
CA THR A 163 -17.22 -15.19 1.74
C THR A 163 -17.31 -15.57 3.21
N THR A 164 -18.23 -16.45 3.52
CA THR A 164 -18.03 -17.29 4.69
C THR A 164 -16.86 -18.17 4.34
N ALA A 165 -15.72 -17.99 5.00
CA ALA A 165 -14.69 -19.01 5.00
C ALA A 165 -15.30 -20.24 5.69
N VAL A 166 -16.01 -21.05 4.94
CA VAL A 166 -16.42 -22.36 5.40
C VAL A 166 -15.11 -23.13 5.55
N SER A 167 -14.70 -23.37 6.79
CA SER A 167 -13.64 -24.31 7.08
C SER A 167 -14.16 -25.66 6.61
N LEU A 168 -13.79 -26.04 5.42
CA LEU A 168 -14.16 -27.33 4.81
C LEU A 168 -13.61 -28.54 5.58
N LYS A 169 -12.81 -28.30 6.63
CA LYS A 169 -12.13 -29.38 7.36
C LYS A 169 -13.04 -30.25 8.22
N ASN A 170 -14.13 -29.73 8.79
CA ASN A 170 -14.94 -30.50 9.73
C ASN A 170 -16.46 -30.37 9.53
N ASN A 171 -16.97 -29.35 8.84
CA ASN A 171 -18.40 -29.13 8.72
C ASN A 171 -18.99 -29.65 7.40
N PHE A 172 -18.16 -30.14 6.52
CA PHE A 172 -18.56 -30.59 5.19
C PHE A 172 -19.45 -31.85 5.24
N PHE A 173 -19.28 -32.67 6.27
CA PHE A 173 -20.00 -33.91 6.47
C PHE A 173 -21.29 -33.76 7.30
N GLU A 174 -21.56 -32.57 7.78
CA GLU A 174 -22.77 -32.25 8.58
C GLU A 174 -23.86 -31.57 7.75
N VAL A 175 -23.62 -31.35 6.46
CA VAL A 175 -24.65 -30.80 5.57
C VAL A 175 -25.69 -31.92 5.32
N PRO A 176 -26.99 -31.68 5.65
CA PRO A 176 -28.04 -32.69 5.41
C PRO A 176 -28.04 -33.14 3.95
N GLY A 177 -27.97 -34.43 3.70
CA GLY A 177 -27.90 -35.01 2.36
C GLY A 177 -26.49 -35.27 1.83
N PHE A 178 -25.44 -35.01 2.63
CA PHE A 178 -24.07 -35.31 2.28
C PHE A 178 -23.64 -36.64 2.86
N ASP A 179 -23.26 -37.59 2.02
CA ASP A 179 -22.74 -38.91 2.45
C ASP A 179 -21.20 -38.90 2.46
N LYS A 180 -20.61 -39.54 3.46
CA LYS A 180 -19.15 -39.75 3.55
C LYS A 180 -18.72 -40.62 2.34
N GLY A 181 -18.12 -39.98 1.37
CA GLY A 181 -17.66 -40.64 0.14
C GLY A 181 -18.21 -40.04 -1.14
N SER A 182 -19.03 -39.00 -1.03
CA SER A 182 -19.51 -38.23 -2.17
C SER A 182 -18.33 -37.60 -2.94
N SER A 183 -18.39 -37.67 -4.26
CA SER A 183 -17.37 -37.03 -5.10
C SER A 183 -17.44 -35.51 -5.03
N THR A 184 -16.39 -34.85 -5.42
CA THR A 184 -16.37 -33.37 -5.49
C THR A 184 -17.47 -32.83 -6.40
N ALA A 185 -17.90 -33.61 -7.42
CA ALA A 185 -18.99 -33.26 -8.31
C ALA A 185 -20.36 -33.27 -7.60
N ASP A 186 -20.58 -34.23 -6.69
CA ASP A 186 -21.81 -34.35 -5.91
C ASP A 186 -21.92 -33.18 -4.92
N VAL A 187 -20.79 -32.73 -4.37
CA VAL A 187 -20.71 -31.55 -3.52
C VAL A 187 -21.21 -30.31 -4.24
N VAL A 188 -20.69 -30.06 -5.44
CA VAL A 188 -21.04 -28.88 -6.24
C VAL A 188 -22.52 -28.91 -6.67
N ASN A 189 -23.09 -30.06 -6.94
CA ASN A 189 -24.47 -30.19 -7.36
C ASN A 189 -25.48 -29.97 -6.22
N ASN A 190 -25.09 -30.27 -4.97
CA ASN A 190 -25.94 -30.07 -3.80
C ASN A 190 -25.83 -28.66 -3.18
N MET A 191 -24.90 -27.84 -3.65
CA MET A 191 -24.70 -26.44 -3.22
C MET A 191 -25.44 -25.41 -4.11
N LYS A 192 -26.28 -25.85 -5.06
CA LYS A 192 -27.06 -24.99 -5.96
C LYS A 192 -28.41 -24.61 -5.34
#